data_c9796e9b592b6566cc1eeaf2ef271129
#
_entry.id   c9796e9b592b6566cc1eeaf2ef271129
#
_cell.length_a   1.000
_cell.length_b   1.000
_cell.length_c   1.000
_cell.angle_alpha   90.00
_cell.angle_beta   90.00
_cell.angle_gamma   90.00
#
_symmetry.space_group_name_H-M   'P 1'
#
loop_
_entity.id
_entity.type
_entity.pdbx_description
1 polymer ?
#
loop_
_entity_poly.entity_id
_entity_poly.type
_entity_poly.pdbx_seq_one_letter_code
_entity_poly.pdbx_strand_id
1 'polypeptide(L)'
;MERRTFLKTTTLAAAALATPGLVRAQSAKTLRIGTITPGSHFWTQTMDRVGTSLAEKSGGMFETQVFPSGQLGNEATMIQQLQAGGLEMGFLTVAEFSNRIDDMGALFAPYLVPDVTHASKLLTGATATGMLDQFSSLGMKGLGFGLGGMRHLISRDEAQTSADLSGRKYRITPFAALRDFYELM
;
A
#
# COMPACT_ATOMS: atom_id res chain seq x y z
N MET A 1 -19.57 -18.38 -69.92
CA MET A 1 -19.10 -18.28 -68.52
C MET A 1 -19.64 -19.48 -67.77
N GLU A 2 -18.76 -20.39 -67.42
CA GLU A 2 -19.17 -21.64 -66.80
C GLU A 2 -19.57 -21.46 -65.34
N ARG A 3 -20.77 -21.91 -64.94
CA ARG A 3 -21.33 -21.86 -63.61
C ARG A 3 -20.41 -22.47 -62.52
N ARG A 4 -19.50 -23.35 -62.95
CA ARG A 4 -18.51 -23.99 -62.05
C ARG A 4 -17.37 -23.06 -61.60
N THR A 5 -17.02 -22.05 -62.39
CA THR A 5 -15.94 -21.11 -62.09
C THR A 5 -16.42 -20.07 -61.09
N PHE A 6 -17.70 -19.66 -61.11
CA PHE A 6 -18.31 -18.73 -60.18
C PHE A 6 -18.38 -19.29 -58.76
N LEU A 7 -18.69 -20.58 -58.60
CA LEU A 7 -18.75 -21.23 -57.27
C LEU A 7 -17.37 -21.40 -56.61
N LYS A 8 -16.30 -21.56 -57.41
CA LYS A 8 -14.94 -21.69 -56.87
C LYS A 8 -14.35 -20.37 -56.39
N THR A 9 -14.70 -19.25 -57.02
CA THR A 9 -14.25 -17.91 -56.60
C THR A 9 -14.98 -17.41 -55.36
N THR A 10 -16.25 -17.78 -55.16
CA THR A 10 -17.05 -17.35 -53.99
C THR A 10 -16.62 -18.06 -52.70
N THR A 11 -16.11 -19.31 -52.79
CA THR A 11 -15.66 -20.06 -51.62
C THR A 11 -14.31 -19.57 -51.09
N LEU A 12 -13.43 -18.99 -51.90
CA LEU A 12 -12.17 -18.44 -51.43
C LEU A 12 -12.36 -17.05 -50.71
N ALA A 13 -13.34 -16.28 -51.15
CA ALA A 13 -13.66 -14.99 -50.56
C ALA A 13 -14.35 -15.14 -49.19
N ALA A 14 -15.10 -16.20 -48.94
CA ALA A 14 -15.76 -16.49 -47.66
C ALA A 14 -14.78 -16.99 -46.59
N ALA A 15 -13.67 -17.64 -47.00
CA ALA A 15 -12.66 -18.11 -46.03
C ALA A 15 -11.77 -17.00 -45.47
N ALA A 16 -11.63 -15.87 -46.18
CA ALA A 16 -10.85 -14.72 -45.69
C ALA A 16 -11.58 -13.88 -44.62
N LEU A 17 -12.90 -14.04 -44.48
CA LEU A 17 -13.72 -13.36 -43.47
C LEU A 17 -13.89 -14.18 -42.17
N ALA A 18 -13.38 -15.41 -42.13
CA ALA A 18 -13.59 -16.34 -41.02
C ALA A 18 -12.38 -16.47 -40.08
N THR A 19 -11.40 -15.56 -40.15
CA THR A 19 -10.46 -15.42 -39.04
C THR A 19 -11.04 -14.39 -38.07
N PRO A 20 -11.69 -14.81 -36.97
CA PRO A 20 -11.92 -13.90 -35.85
C PRO A 20 -10.51 -13.55 -35.34
N GLY A 21 -10.03 -12.39 -35.71
CA GLY A 21 -8.96 -11.74 -35.00
C GLY A 21 -9.47 -11.57 -33.55
N LEU A 22 -9.28 -12.60 -32.75
CA LEU A 22 -9.40 -12.50 -31.31
C LEU A 22 -8.29 -11.57 -30.84
N VAL A 23 -8.42 -10.28 -31.15
CA VAL A 23 -7.79 -9.23 -30.35
C VAL A 23 -8.50 -9.35 -29.00
N ARG A 24 -8.01 -10.26 -28.20
CA ARG A 24 -8.32 -10.32 -26.80
C ARG A 24 -7.72 -9.03 -26.24
N ALA A 25 -8.51 -7.97 -26.26
CA ALA A 25 -8.24 -6.81 -25.43
C ALA A 25 -8.20 -7.36 -24.01
N GLN A 26 -7.00 -7.68 -23.53
CA GLN A 26 -6.78 -8.11 -22.17
C GLN A 26 -7.12 -6.86 -21.34
N SER A 27 -8.32 -6.84 -20.79
CA SER A 27 -8.72 -5.75 -19.90
C SER A 27 -7.68 -5.65 -18.79
N ALA A 28 -7.13 -4.46 -18.60
CA ALA A 28 -6.18 -4.21 -17.52
C ALA A 28 -6.77 -4.68 -16.19
N LYS A 29 -5.97 -5.35 -15.39
CA LYS A 29 -6.38 -5.71 -14.03
C LYS A 29 -6.22 -4.50 -13.13
N THR A 30 -7.32 -4.01 -12.57
CA THR A 30 -7.30 -2.90 -11.62
C THR A 30 -6.82 -3.38 -10.25
N LEU A 31 -5.79 -2.74 -9.71
CA LEU A 31 -5.30 -2.93 -8.35
C LEU A 31 -5.76 -1.74 -7.50
N ARG A 32 -6.61 -2.02 -6.52
CA ARG A 32 -7.09 -1.01 -5.56
C ARG A 32 -6.05 -0.84 -4.47
N ILE A 33 -5.70 0.40 -4.15
CA ILE A 33 -4.72 0.77 -3.12
C ILE A 33 -5.43 1.58 -2.05
N GLY A 34 -5.52 1.05 -0.83
CA GLY A 34 -6.12 1.75 0.31
C GLY A 34 -5.07 2.48 1.14
N THR A 35 -5.41 3.69 1.61
CA THR A 35 -4.63 4.44 2.59
C THR A 35 -5.52 5.35 3.44
N ILE A 36 -5.06 5.66 4.66
CA ILE A 36 -5.76 6.62 5.55
C ILE A 36 -5.37 8.07 5.26
N THR A 37 -4.30 8.31 4.52
CA THR A 37 -3.82 9.66 4.25
C THR A 37 -4.67 10.37 3.20
N PRO A 38 -4.87 11.70 3.32
CA PRO A 38 -5.63 12.46 2.34
C PRO A 38 -4.92 12.52 0.98
N GLY A 39 -5.67 12.83 -0.08
CA GLY A 39 -5.14 12.88 -1.45
C GLY A 39 -3.96 13.83 -1.64
N SER A 40 -3.92 14.92 -0.89
CA SER A 40 -2.81 15.88 -0.91
C SER A 40 -1.55 15.41 -0.19
N HIS A 41 -1.62 14.32 0.57
CA HIS A 41 -0.48 13.80 1.33
C HIS A 41 0.53 13.13 0.38
N PHE A 42 1.83 13.33 0.62
CA PHE A 42 2.87 12.79 -0.26
C PHE A 42 2.88 11.25 -0.34
N TRP A 43 2.40 10.54 0.67
CA TRP A 43 2.21 9.09 0.60
C TRP A 43 1.21 8.72 -0.49
N THR A 44 0.04 9.38 -0.50
CA THR A 44 -0.99 9.14 -1.52
C THR A 44 -0.47 9.47 -2.91
N GLN A 45 0.20 10.63 -3.07
CA GLN A 45 0.83 11.01 -4.34
C GLN A 45 1.94 10.03 -4.77
N THR A 46 2.62 9.38 -3.82
CA THR A 46 3.60 8.34 -4.14
C THR A 46 2.90 7.10 -4.68
N MET A 47 1.74 6.72 -4.15
CA MET A 47 0.97 5.59 -4.68
C MET A 47 0.46 5.86 -6.10
N ASP A 48 0.06 7.08 -6.42
CA ASP A 48 -0.30 7.48 -7.79
C ASP A 48 0.89 7.31 -8.74
N ARG A 49 2.10 7.74 -8.32
CA ARG A 49 3.33 7.55 -9.12
C ARG A 49 3.70 6.08 -9.28
N VAL A 50 3.55 5.28 -8.23
CA VAL A 50 3.75 3.82 -8.28
C VAL A 50 2.79 3.20 -9.29
N GLY A 51 1.53 3.62 -9.27
CA GLY A 51 0.51 3.17 -10.22
C GLY A 51 0.87 3.47 -11.67
N THR A 52 1.27 4.70 -11.97
CA THR A 52 1.72 5.11 -13.30
C THR A 52 2.90 4.26 -13.76
N SER A 53 3.92 4.11 -12.92
CA SER A 53 5.11 3.29 -13.24
C SER A 53 4.77 1.81 -13.44
N LEU A 54 3.81 1.28 -12.68
CA LEU A 54 3.36 -0.09 -12.82
C LEU A 54 2.62 -0.30 -14.15
N ALA A 55 1.73 0.62 -14.53
CA ALA A 55 1.03 0.58 -15.81
C ALA A 55 2.01 0.58 -16.98
N GLU A 56 2.99 1.49 -16.98
CA GLU A 56 4.03 1.57 -17.99
C GLU A 56 4.87 0.30 -18.07
N LYS A 57 5.41 -0.18 -16.93
CA LYS A 57 6.29 -1.35 -16.89
C LYS A 57 5.58 -2.66 -17.21
N SER A 58 4.28 -2.73 -16.95
CA SER A 58 3.47 -3.89 -17.27
C SER A 58 2.91 -3.89 -18.71
N GLY A 59 3.18 -2.86 -19.50
CA GLY A 59 2.59 -2.71 -20.84
C GLY A 59 1.07 -2.58 -20.79
N GLY A 60 0.52 -1.97 -19.74
CA GLY A 60 -0.90 -1.77 -19.54
C GLY A 60 -1.66 -2.99 -18.98
N MET A 61 -0.95 -4.05 -18.54
CA MET A 61 -1.62 -5.20 -17.91
C MET A 61 -2.24 -4.85 -16.55
N PHE A 62 -1.70 -3.86 -15.84
CA PHE A 62 -2.20 -3.40 -14.56
C PHE A 62 -2.52 -1.92 -14.60
N GLU A 63 -3.62 -1.57 -13.97
CA GLU A 63 -4.00 -0.20 -13.63
C GLU A 63 -4.17 -0.10 -12.11
N THR A 64 -3.99 1.08 -11.54
CA THR A 64 -4.18 1.27 -10.11
C THR A 64 -5.27 2.29 -9.85
N GLN A 65 -6.00 2.08 -8.76
CA GLN A 65 -6.97 3.04 -8.23
C GLN A 65 -6.66 3.28 -6.75
N VAL A 66 -6.29 4.51 -6.40
CA VAL A 66 -5.97 4.88 -5.01
C VAL A 66 -7.23 5.37 -4.29
N PHE A 67 -7.48 4.85 -3.10
CA PHE A 67 -8.57 5.21 -2.20
C PHE A 67 -7.99 5.90 -0.95
N PRO A 68 -7.89 7.24 -0.96
CA PRO A 68 -7.34 8.01 0.14
C PRO A 68 -8.33 8.20 1.30
N SER A 69 -7.87 8.83 2.39
CA SER A 69 -8.69 9.29 3.53
C SER A 69 -9.53 8.19 4.20
N GLY A 70 -9.09 6.95 4.13
CA GLY A 70 -9.81 5.84 4.75
C GLY A 70 -11.14 5.49 4.07
N GLN A 71 -11.31 5.79 2.77
CA GLN A 71 -12.55 5.49 2.04
C GLN A 71 -12.94 4.01 2.08
N LEU A 72 -11.96 3.11 2.23
CA LEU A 72 -12.18 1.67 2.36
C LEU A 72 -12.26 1.18 3.82
N GLY A 73 -12.36 2.11 4.76
CA GLY A 73 -12.37 1.84 6.19
C GLY A 73 -11.10 2.29 6.90
N ASN A 74 -11.00 1.98 8.20
CA ASN A 74 -9.78 2.21 8.97
C ASN A 74 -8.69 1.18 8.60
N GLU A 75 -7.47 1.36 9.10
CA GLU A 75 -6.34 0.47 8.77
C GLU A 75 -6.60 -0.99 9.14
N ALA A 76 -7.20 -1.25 10.30
CA ALA A 76 -7.54 -2.61 10.71
C ALA A 76 -8.52 -3.29 9.72
N THR A 77 -9.53 -2.55 9.24
CA THR A 77 -10.47 -3.01 8.22
C THR A 77 -9.76 -3.26 6.88
N MET A 78 -8.88 -2.36 6.46
CA MET A 78 -8.13 -2.54 5.21
C MET A 78 -7.18 -3.74 5.28
N ILE A 79 -6.56 -4.01 6.44
CA ILE A 79 -5.75 -5.22 6.64
C ILE A 79 -6.61 -6.48 6.49
N GLN A 80 -7.80 -6.50 7.08
CA GLN A 80 -8.72 -7.64 6.91
C GLN A 80 -9.12 -7.84 5.44
N GLN A 81 -9.35 -6.75 4.70
CA GLN A 81 -9.66 -6.82 3.27
C GLN A 81 -8.47 -7.34 2.46
N LEU A 82 -7.23 -6.93 2.77
CA LEU A 82 -6.02 -7.48 2.16
C LEU A 82 -5.91 -8.98 2.39
N GLN A 83 -6.13 -9.44 3.63
CA GLN A 83 -6.09 -10.86 3.98
C GLN A 83 -7.17 -11.69 3.28
N ALA A 84 -8.36 -11.11 3.11
CA ALA A 84 -9.48 -11.76 2.43
C ALA A 84 -9.45 -11.64 0.89
N GLY A 85 -8.45 -10.94 0.32
CA GLY A 85 -8.38 -10.65 -1.12
C GLY A 85 -9.43 -9.65 -1.61
N GLY A 86 -10.06 -8.92 -0.69
CA GLY A 86 -11.01 -7.85 -1.00
C GLY A 86 -10.33 -6.51 -1.34
N LEU A 87 -9.05 -6.38 -1.10
CA LEU A 87 -8.19 -5.25 -1.46
C LEU A 87 -6.85 -5.80 -1.97
N GLU A 88 -6.32 -5.25 -3.05
CA GLU A 88 -5.10 -5.75 -3.68
C GLU A 88 -3.84 -5.18 -3.03
N MET A 89 -3.85 -3.91 -2.63
CA MET A 89 -2.69 -3.23 -2.06
C MET A 89 -3.12 -2.26 -0.95
N GLY A 90 -2.23 -2.02 0.00
CA GLY A 90 -2.42 -1.03 1.06
C GLY A 90 -1.13 -0.28 1.37
N PHE A 91 -1.25 1.02 1.65
CA PHE A 91 -0.17 1.81 2.22
C PHE A 91 -0.60 2.25 3.63
N LEU A 92 -0.19 1.46 4.61
CA LEU A 92 -0.74 1.45 5.95
C LEU A 92 0.36 1.65 6.98
N THR A 93 -0.01 2.08 8.18
CA THR A 93 0.93 2.35 9.26
C THR A 93 1.52 1.05 9.81
N VAL A 94 2.84 0.97 9.92
CA VAL A 94 3.53 -0.18 10.52
C VAL A 94 3.03 -0.45 11.95
N ALA A 95 2.66 0.58 12.70
CA ALA A 95 2.11 0.44 14.04
C ALA A 95 0.85 -0.44 14.11
N GLU A 96 -0.02 -0.40 13.09
CA GLU A 96 -1.21 -1.27 13.05
C GLU A 96 -0.82 -2.74 12.84
N PHE A 97 0.27 -2.98 12.12
CA PHE A 97 0.81 -4.33 11.94
C PHE A 97 1.51 -4.85 13.19
N SER A 98 2.01 -4.01 14.09
CA SER A 98 2.63 -4.45 15.34
C SER A 98 1.68 -5.21 16.26
N ASN A 99 0.37 -5.06 16.09
CA ASN A 99 -0.65 -5.86 16.78
C ASN A 99 -0.75 -7.30 16.24
N ARG A 100 -0.03 -7.65 15.17
CA ARG A 100 -0.07 -8.96 14.48
C ARG A 100 1.32 -9.54 14.24
N ILE A 101 2.31 -8.68 14.16
CA ILE A 101 3.73 -9.01 13.94
C ILE A 101 4.52 -8.19 14.95
N ASP A 102 4.91 -8.79 16.05
CA ASP A 102 5.51 -8.10 17.21
C ASP A 102 6.75 -7.26 16.83
N ASP A 103 7.61 -7.80 15.97
CA ASP A 103 8.83 -7.12 15.54
C ASP A 103 8.55 -5.76 14.85
N MET A 104 7.39 -5.59 14.23
CA MET A 104 7.02 -4.31 13.60
C MET A 104 6.91 -3.17 14.61
N GLY A 105 6.63 -3.49 15.87
CA GLY A 105 6.61 -2.51 16.96
C GLY A 105 7.97 -1.86 17.20
N ALA A 106 9.06 -2.57 16.95
CA ALA A 106 10.41 -2.05 17.12
C ALA A 106 10.69 -0.81 16.26
N LEU A 107 10.10 -0.72 15.06
CA LEU A 107 10.27 0.43 14.17
C LEU A 107 9.59 1.72 14.70
N PHE A 108 8.78 1.60 15.73
CA PHE A 108 8.10 2.70 16.41
C PHE A 108 8.67 3.00 17.80
N ALA A 109 9.75 2.34 18.19
CA ALA A 109 10.35 2.56 19.50
C ALA A 109 10.72 4.04 19.65
N PRO A 110 10.29 4.69 20.75
CA PRO A 110 10.65 6.07 21.05
C PRO A 110 12.18 6.24 21.05
N TYR A 111 12.67 7.35 20.48
CA TYR A 111 14.08 7.70 20.39
C TYR A 111 14.98 6.69 19.64
N LEU A 112 14.41 5.73 18.92
CA LEU A 112 15.17 4.76 18.12
C LEU A 112 16.08 5.43 17.08
N VAL A 113 15.61 6.50 16.46
CA VAL A 113 16.35 7.28 15.48
C VAL A 113 16.30 8.78 15.81
N PRO A 114 17.40 9.51 15.65
CA PRO A 114 17.44 10.93 15.98
C PRO A 114 16.82 11.83 14.90
N ASP A 115 16.80 11.39 13.64
CA ASP A 115 16.36 12.20 12.50
C ASP A 115 15.91 11.34 11.30
N VAL A 116 15.41 12.02 10.28
CA VAL A 116 14.90 11.42 9.03
C VAL A 116 15.99 10.64 8.27
N THR A 117 17.24 11.10 8.32
CA THR A 117 18.35 10.42 7.61
C THR A 117 18.65 9.06 8.24
N HIS A 118 18.69 8.99 9.57
CA HIS A 118 18.88 7.74 10.30
C HIS A 118 17.66 6.82 10.11
N ALA A 119 16.45 7.36 10.16
CA ALA A 119 15.24 6.60 9.89
C ALA A 119 15.26 5.99 8.48
N SER A 120 15.65 6.76 7.47
CA SER A 120 15.76 6.27 6.09
C SER A 120 16.79 5.14 5.96
N LYS A 121 17.96 5.28 6.57
CA LYS A 121 18.99 4.22 6.60
C LYS A 121 18.50 2.96 7.30
N LEU A 122 17.78 3.09 8.42
CA LEU A 122 17.18 1.98 9.13
C LEU A 122 16.20 1.22 8.23
N LEU A 123 15.24 1.93 7.62
CA LEU A 123 14.16 1.34 6.83
C LEU A 123 14.65 0.71 5.50
N THR A 124 15.79 1.15 4.98
CA THR A 124 16.41 0.56 3.78
C THR A 124 17.50 -0.47 4.10
N GLY A 125 17.83 -0.63 5.36
CA GLY A 125 18.82 -1.60 5.84
C GLY A 125 18.31 -3.04 5.78
N ALA A 126 19.25 -3.99 5.79
CA ALA A 126 18.96 -5.43 5.67
C ALA A 126 17.99 -5.93 6.76
N THR A 127 18.11 -5.45 7.99
CA THR A 127 17.24 -5.83 9.10
C THR A 127 15.78 -5.46 8.81
N ALA A 128 15.51 -4.19 8.50
CA ALA A 128 14.14 -3.73 8.22
C ALA A 128 13.58 -4.39 6.95
N THR A 129 14.37 -4.49 5.89
CA THR A 129 13.91 -5.16 4.66
C THR A 129 13.64 -6.65 4.87
N GLY A 130 14.41 -7.33 5.73
CA GLY A 130 14.15 -8.71 6.14
C GLY A 130 12.83 -8.88 6.92
N MET A 131 12.40 -7.86 7.67
CA MET A 131 11.10 -7.88 8.36
C MET A 131 9.91 -7.92 7.39
N LEU A 132 10.08 -7.50 6.13
CA LEU A 132 9.01 -7.56 5.13
C LEU A 132 8.54 -9.00 4.83
N ASP A 133 9.41 -10.00 5.02
CA ASP A 133 9.06 -11.40 4.79
C ASP A 133 8.06 -11.93 5.84
N GLN A 134 7.99 -11.31 7.01
CA GLN A 134 7.06 -11.69 8.08
C GLN A 134 5.59 -11.45 7.70
N PHE A 135 5.31 -10.56 6.74
CA PHE A 135 3.97 -10.35 6.22
C PHE A 135 3.37 -11.60 5.57
N SER A 136 4.20 -12.56 5.17
CA SER A 136 3.76 -13.86 4.65
C SER A 136 2.91 -14.64 5.65
N SER A 137 3.17 -14.50 6.95
CA SER A 137 2.36 -15.11 8.03
C SER A 137 0.92 -14.59 8.06
N LEU A 138 0.68 -13.41 7.49
CA LEU A 138 -0.64 -12.79 7.36
C LEU A 138 -1.27 -13.02 5.96
N GLY A 139 -0.65 -13.85 5.11
CA GLY A 139 -1.09 -14.06 3.73
C GLY A 139 -0.82 -12.88 2.79
N MET A 140 0.09 -11.98 3.16
CA MET A 140 0.44 -10.78 2.41
C MET A 140 1.91 -10.78 2.00
N LYS A 141 2.29 -9.90 1.09
CA LYS A 141 3.68 -9.62 0.72
C LYS A 141 4.03 -8.19 1.11
N GLY A 142 5.03 -8.03 1.98
CA GLY A 142 5.63 -6.73 2.24
C GLY A 142 6.44 -6.28 1.02
N LEU A 143 6.19 -5.07 0.53
CA LEU A 143 6.86 -4.52 -0.66
C LEU A 143 7.95 -3.50 -0.31
N GLY A 144 7.83 -2.84 0.83
CA GLY A 144 8.77 -1.83 1.29
C GLY A 144 8.20 -0.98 2.40
N PHE A 145 9.05 -0.13 2.96
CA PHE A 145 8.67 0.85 3.97
C PHE A 145 8.67 2.26 3.38
N GLY A 146 7.76 3.09 3.88
CA GLY A 146 7.73 4.53 3.60
C GLY A 146 7.83 5.31 4.89
N LEU A 147 8.64 6.37 4.90
CA LEU A 147 8.80 7.25 6.06
C LEU A 147 7.81 8.42 5.96
N GLY A 148 7.01 8.62 7.00
CA GLY A 148 6.04 9.73 7.12
C GLY A 148 6.61 11.00 7.74
N GLY A 149 7.83 10.97 8.20
CA GLY A 149 8.46 12.03 8.99
C GLY A 149 8.66 11.60 10.44
N MET A 150 9.27 12.50 11.22
CA MET A 150 9.45 12.30 12.66
C MET A 150 8.15 12.58 13.40
N ARG A 151 7.90 11.82 14.47
CA ARG A 151 6.74 12.07 15.36
C ARG A 151 7.06 13.10 16.39
N HIS A 152 6.12 13.99 16.61
CA HIS A 152 6.18 15.00 17.63
C HIS A 152 4.92 14.93 18.50
N LEU A 153 5.10 15.22 19.78
CA LEU A 153 3.98 15.48 20.67
C LEU A 153 3.48 16.91 20.43
N ILE A 154 2.19 17.06 20.24
CA ILE A 154 1.53 18.36 20.11
C ILE A 154 0.62 18.53 21.32
N SER A 155 0.83 19.60 22.07
CA SER A 155 0.05 19.96 23.25
C SER A 155 -0.53 21.36 23.08
N ARG A 156 -1.69 21.62 23.71
CA ARG A 156 -2.28 22.95 23.77
C ARG A 156 -1.46 23.86 24.69
N ASP A 157 -1.00 23.31 25.81
CA ASP A 157 -0.21 24.00 26.79
C ASP A 157 1.26 23.65 26.61
N GLU A 158 2.13 24.58 26.94
CA GLU A 158 3.57 24.36 26.90
C GLU A 158 3.99 23.21 27.83
N ALA A 159 4.89 22.37 27.36
CA ALA A 159 5.49 21.28 28.11
C ALA A 159 6.97 21.19 27.74
N GLN A 160 7.86 21.38 28.68
CA GLN A 160 9.31 21.35 28.49
C GLN A 160 9.94 20.08 29.08
N THR A 161 9.25 19.43 30.00
CA THR A 161 9.72 18.23 30.71
C THR A 161 8.65 17.14 30.66
N SER A 162 9.03 15.89 30.93
CA SER A 162 8.08 14.80 31.08
C SER A 162 7.08 15.03 32.21
N ALA A 163 7.50 15.69 33.29
CA ALA A 163 6.62 16.03 34.40
C ALA A 163 5.46 16.95 33.98
N ASP A 164 5.67 17.84 33.02
CA ASP A 164 4.61 18.71 32.48
C ASP A 164 3.55 17.95 31.69
N LEU A 165 3.85 16.72 31.32
CA LEU A 165 2.95 15.83 30.55
C LEU A 165 2.09 14.96 31.45
N SER A 166 2.45 14.81 32.72
CA SER A 166 1.76 13.94 33.70
C SER A 166 0.30 14.35 33.90
N GLY A 167 -0.59 13.35 33.96
CA GLY A 167 -2.03 13.55 34.19
C GLY A 167 -2.81 14.13 33.02
N ARG A 168 -2.18 14.40 31.89
CA ARG A 168 -2.86 14.89 30.65
C ARG A 168 -3.41 13.75 29.82
N LYS A 169 -4.43 14.03 29.00
CA LYS A 169 -4.99 13.07 28.05
C LYS A 169 -4.34 13.25 26.68
N TYR A 170 -3.77 12.19 26.15
CA TYR A 170 -3.13 12.15 24.84
C TYR A 170 -3.87 11.22 23.89
N ARG A 171 -3.96 11.63 22.64
CA ARG A 171 -4.32 10.72 21.54
C ARG A 171 -3.03 10.10 20.98
N ILE A 172 -2.90 8.80 21.05
CA ILE A 172 -1.75 8.05 20.54
C ILE A 172 -2.20 7.11 19.43
N THR A 173 -1.24 6.58 18.66
CA THR A 173 -1.49 5.41 17.80
C THR A 173 -1.66 4.19 18.71
N PRO A 174 -2.72 3.38 18.53
CA PRO A 174 -3.08 2.33 19.48
C PRO A 174 -2.23 1.07 19.31
N PHE A 175 -0.98 1.09 19.79
CA PHE A 175 -0.17 -0.11 19.94
C PHE A 175 0.54 -0.12 21.29
N ALA A 176 0.84 -1.33 21.78
CA ALA A 176 1.23 -1.56 23.15
C ALA A 176 2.47 -0.76 23.59
N ALA A 177 3.56 -0.84 22.83
CA ALA A 177 4.81 -0.19 23.21
C ALA A 177 4.69 1.34 23.36
N LEU A 178 3.87 2.01 22.54
CA LEU A 178 3.67 3.45 22.67
C LEU A 178 2.78 3.79 23.87
N ARG A 179 1.76 2.97 24.14
CA ARG A 179 0.94 3.13 25.34
C ARG A 179 1.81 3.00 26.59
N ASP A 180 2.57 1.92 26.68
CA ASP A 180 3.42 1.62 27.83
C ASP A 180 4.47 2.72 28.04
N PHE A 181 5.03 3.27 26.96
CA PHE A 181 5.93 4.42 27.02
C PHE A 181 5.28 5.64 27.68
N TYR A 182 4.04 5.98 27.30
CA TYR A 182 3.34 7.12 27.90
C TYR A 182 2.83 6.85 29.31
N GLU A 183 2.57 5.60 29.67
CA GLU A 183 2.20 5.21 31.04
C GLU A 183 3.38 5.28 32.03
N LEU A 184 4.61 5.15 31.52
CA LEU A 184 5.84 5.26 32.30
C LEU A 184 6.32 6.70 32.51
N MET A 185 5.78 7.68 31.80
CA MET A 185 6.11 9.10 31.89
C MET A 185 5.22 9.86 32.88
#